data_cc6ec507bc8183dc8070386e19d70447
#
_entry.id   cc6ec507bc8183dc8070386e19d70447
#
_cell.length_a   1.000
_cell.length_b   1.000
_cell.length_c   1.000
_cell.angle_alpha   90.00
_cell.angle_beta   90.00
_cell.angle_gamma   90.00
#
_symmetry.space_group_name_H-M   'P 1'
#
loop_
_entity.id
_entity.type
_entity.pdbx_description
1 polymer ?
#
loop_
_entity_poly.entity_id
_entity_poly.type
_entity_poly.pdbx_seq_one_letter_code
_entity_poly.pdbx_strand_id
1 'polypeptide(L)'
;GKLVTAAFLHLAWDKLNYMKYYLVTAVGVLMLITSLGIFGYLSKANIETTLVGDSYTLEMSIIDKRIESKESQLTRLEDRVANLDNIIDTARPQDRNYIDRRQRDERIEIANDIDILVDDIVKLNEDKLPLQRLQIEQEAEIGPIKYVAEVIYGQDDSVKYLDNAVRWVIYALIFVFDPLAVLLLVSSTGLIARRIEHEKPKVVENRYVIQVPKKKLKNITKNDL
;
A
#
# COMPACT_ATOMS: atom_id res chain seq x y z
N GLY A 1 18.91 13.01 12.35
CA GLY A 1 19.37 14.27 11.73
C GLY A 1 18.30 15.34 11.73
N LYS A 2 17.31 15.33 10.78
CA LYS A 2 16.36 16.44 10.55
C LYS A 2 15.57 16.87 11.79
N LEU A 3 15.08 15.91 12.61
CA LEU A 3 14.28 16.22 13.80
C LEU A 3 15.11 16.93 14.88
N VAL A 4 16.34 16.48 15.10
CA VAL A 4 17.24 17.10 16.08
C VAL A 4 17.63 18.51 15.63
N THR A 5 17.90 18.70 14.35
CA THR A 5 18.24 20.01 13.78
C THR A 5 17.05 20.98 13.86
N ALA A 6 15.83 20.49 13.61
CA ALA A 6 14.61 21.29 13.73
C ALA A 6 14.34 21.71 15.19
N ALA A 7 14.51 20.80 16.15
CA ALA A 7 14.38 21.11 17.58
C ALA A 7 15.44 22.11 18.05
N PHE A 8 16.71 21.92 17.64
CA PHE A 8 17.76 22.87 17.94
C PHE A 8 17.51 24.26 17.36
N LEU A 9 17.06 24.31 16.10
CA LEU A 9 16.69 25.56 15.42
C LEU A 9 15.58 26.30 16.17
N HIS A 10 14.57 25.56 16.66
CA HIS A 10 13.46 26.16 17.44
C HIS A 10 13.95 26.71 18.79
N LEU A 11 14.75 25.95 19.53
CA LEU A 11 15.23 26.35 20.86
C LEU A 11 16.26 27.50 20.80
N ALA A 12 17.07 27.56 19.74
CA ALA A 12 18.13 28.54 19.58
C ALA A 12 17.80 29.67 18.60
N TRP A 13 16.53 29.82 18.18
CA TRP A 13 16.11 30.74 17.12
C TRP A 13 16.59 32.19 17.31
N ASP A 14 16.51 32.72 18.53
CA ASP A 14 16.87 34.10 18.86
C ASP A 14 18.41 34.26 18.96
N LYS A 15 19.16 33.19 19.16
CA LYS A 15 20.62 33.21 19.33
C LYS A 15 21.37 33.01 18.02
N LEU A 16 20.68 32.53 16.99
CA LEU A 16 21.26 32.14 15.70
C LEU A 16 21.04 33.21 14.62
N ASN A 17 21.91 34.19 14.51
CA ASN A 17 21.82 35.24 13.48
C ASN A 17 21.63 34.70 12.05
N TYR A 18 22.60 34.81 11.16
CA TYR A 18 22.53 34.27 9.79
C TYR A 18 22.54 32.73 9.71
N MET A 19 23.08 32.04 10.72
CA MET A 19 23.17 30.58 10.78
C MET A 19 21.79 29.91 10.78
N LYS A 20 20.72 30.60 11.26
CA LYS A 20 19.34 30.06 11.20
C LYS A 20 18.87 29.79 9.78
N TYR A 21 19.18 30.66 8.81
CA TYR A 21 18.78 30.45 7.41
C TYR A 21 19.47 29.22 6.79
N TYR A 22 20.77 29.04 7.09
CA TYR A 22 21.49 27.84 6.66
C TYR A 22 20.87 26.55 7.25
N LEU A 23 20.53 26.55 8.53
CA LEU A 23 19.90 25.40 9.18
C LEU A 23 18.50 25.13 8.66
N VAL A 24 17.68 26.16 8.41
CA VAL A 24 16.35 26.01 7.77
C VAL A 24 16.49 25.37 6.40
N THR A 25 17.41 25.86 5.59
CA THR A 25 17.68 25.27 4.25
C THR A 25 18.15 23.83 4.36
N ALA A 26 19.04 23.52 5.30
CA ALA A 26 19.51 22.16 5.52
C ALA A 26 18.37 21.21 5.94
N VAL A 27 17.48 21.63 6.84
CA VAL A 27 16.28 20.86 7.22
C VAL A 27 15.37 20.66 6.00
N GLY A 28 15.13 21.70 5.20
CA GLY A 28 14.32 21.61 3.98
C GLY A 28 14.91 20.61 2.97
N VAL A 29 16.23 20.65 2.73
CA VAL A 29 16.89 19.69 1.84
C VAL A 29 16.80 18.26 2.39
N LEU A 30 17.03 18.07 3.69
CA LEU A 30 16.87 16.76 4.33
C LEU A 30 15.43 16.23 4.25
N MET A 31 14.42 17.11 4.37
CA MET A 31 13.01 16.73 4.14
C MET A 31 12.80 16.26 2.70
N LEU A 32 13.29 17.00 1.71
CA LEU A 32 13.17 16.59 0.30
C LEU A 32 13.83 15.24 0.03
N ILE A 33 15.04 15.01 0.53
CA ILE A 33 15.75 13.74 0.35
C ILE A 33 14.97 12.57 0.98
N THR A 34 14.45 12.75 2.21
CA THR A 34 13.66 11.70 2.86
C THR A 34 12.33 11.47 2.15
N SER A 35 11.65 12.52 1.69
CA SER A 35 10.41 12.43 0.92
C SER A 35 10.61 11.67 -0.40
N LEU A 36 11.70 11.95 -1.13
CA LEU A 36 12.06 11.23 -2.35
C LEU A 36 12.36 9.74 -2.06
N GLY A 37 13.05 9.46 -0.95
CA GLY A 37 13.33 8.08 -0.53
C GLY A 37 12.04 7.30 -0.22
N ILE A 38 11.12 7.89 0.52
CA ILE A 38 9.81 7.28 0.84
C ILE A 38 9.00 7.09 -0.44
N PHE A 39 8.95 8.11 -1.31
CA PHE A 39 8.26 8.03 -2.59
C PHE A 39 8.81 6.89 -3.46
N GLY A 40 10.13 6.79 -3.59
CA GLY A 40 10.78 5.74 -4.36
C GLY A 40 10.47 4.34 -3.84
N TYR A 41 10.51 4.16 -2.51
CA TYR A 41 10.18 2.89 -1.87
C TYR A 41 8.73 2.48 -2.08
N LEU A 42 7.78 3.40 -1.81
CA LEU A 42 6.35 3.13 -1.96
C LEU A 42 5.95 2.92 -3.43
N SER A 43 6.53 3.69 -4.34
CA SER A 43 6.31 3.53 -5.78
C SER A 43 6.82 2.17 -6.28
N LYS A 44 8.00 1.73 -5.80
CA LYS A 44 8.53 0.40 -6.13
C LYS A 44 7.61 -0.71 -5.62
N ALA A 45 7.18 -0.63 -4.36
CA ALA A 45 6.27 -1.61 -3.78
C ALA A 45 4.95 -1.71 -4.58
N ASN A 46 4.38 -0.57 -4.99
CA ASN A 46 3.17 -0.56 -5.82
C ASN A 46 3.39 -1.22 -7.19
N ILE A 47 4.53 -0.94 -7.85
CA ILE A 47 4.85 -1.56 -9.14
C ILE A 47 5.00 -3.08 -9.00
N GLU A 48 5.68 -3.56 -7.96
CA GLU A 48 5.84 -4.99 -7.70
C GLU A 48 4.47 -5.67 -7.49
N THR A 49 3.58 -5.08 -6.72
CA THR A 49 2.23 -5.59 -6.48
C THR A 49 1.41 -5.62 -7.78
N THR A 50 1.46 -4.59 -8.60
CA THR A 50 0.73 -4.52 -9.89
C THR A 50 1.23 -5.58 -10.87
N LEU A 51 2.55 -5.76 -11.01
CA LEU A 51 3.13 -6.76 -11.91
C LEU A 51 2.73 -8.20 -11.53
N VAL A 52 2.65 -8.49 -10.24
CA VAL A 52 2.20 -9.82 -9.76
C VAL A 52 0.73 -10.04 -10.12
N GLY A 53 -0.13 -9.04 -10.00
CA GLY A 53 -1.53 -9.14 -10.38
C GLY A 53 -1.77 -9.32 -11.86
N ASP A 54 -1.03 -8.60 -12.67
CA ASP A 54 -1.08 -8.76 -14.13
C ASP A 54 -0.66 -10.17 -14.55
N SER A 55 0.31 -10.77 -13.83
CA SER A 55 0.74 -12.16 -14.05
C SER A 55 -0.40 -13.15 -13.80
N TYR A 56 -1.11 -13.04 -12.66
CA TYR A 56 -2.24 -13.92 -12.36
C TYR A 56 -3.38 -13.77 -13.37
N THR A 57 -3.67 -12.55 -13.78
CA THR A 57 -4.69 -12.28 -14.81
C THR A 57 -4.33 -12.91 -16.14
N LEU A 58 -3.06 -12.83 -16.53
CA LEU A 58 -2.56 -13.46 -17.75
C LEU A 58 -2.64 -14.99 -17.67
N GLU A 59 -2.18 -15.59 -16.56
CA GLU A 59 -2.25 -17.05 -16.36
C GLU A 59 -3.69 -17.56 -16.42
N MET A 60 -4.62 -16.88 -15.76
CA MET A 60 -6.05 -17.23 -15.83
C MET A 60 -6.59 -17.12 -17.25
N SER A 61 -6.22 -16.09 -18.00
CA SER A 61 -6.67 -15.93 -19.39
C SER A 61 -6.17 -17.07 -20.29
N ILE A 62 -4.98 -17.60 -20.02
CA ILE A 62 -4.44 -18.77 -20.74
C ILE A 62 -5.23 -20.03 -20.40
N ILE A 63 -5.57 -20.23 -19.11
CA ILE A 63 -6.39 -21.36 -18.68
C ILE A 63 -7.78 -21.24 -19.30
N ASP A 64 -8.41 -20.07 -19.31
CA ASP A 64 -9.73 -19.85 -19.90
C ASP A 64 -9.76 -20.19 -21.39
N LYS A 65 -8.74 -19.78 -22.15
CA LYS A 65 -8.61 -20.15 -23.56
C LYS A 65 -8.45 -21.65 -23.78
N ARG A 66 -7.77 -22.35 -22.85
CA ARG A 66 -7.65 -23.82 -22.90
C ARG A 66 -8.99 -24.49 -22.62
N ILE A 67 -9.74 -23.99 -21.63
CA ILE A 67 -11.10 -24.47 -21.31
C ILE A 67 -12.00 -24.26 -22.54
N GLU A 68 -12.06 -23.07 -23.09
CA GLU A 68 -12.85 -22.75 -24.30
C GLU A 68 -12.50 -23.69 -25.48
N SER A 69 -11.21 -23.96 -25.69
CA SER A 69 -10.77 -24.90 -26.72
C SER A 69 -11.26 -26.34 -26.46
N LYS A 70 -11.24 -26.80 -25.19
CA LYS A 70 -11.72 -28.11 -24.80
C LYS A 70 -13.24 -28.22 -24.90
N GLU A 71 -13.97 -27.19 -24.46
CA GLU A 71 -15.43 -27.11 -24.62
C GLU A 71 -15.85 -27.13 -26.08
N SER A 72 -15.10 -26.45 -26.97
CA SER A 72 -15.35 -26.51 -28.41
C SER A 72 -15.11 -27.91 -29.00
N GLN A 73 -14.15 -28.69 -28.45
CA GLN A 73 -13.92 -30.08 -28.82
C GLN A 73 -15.06 -30.98 -28.31
N LEU A 74 -15.48 -30.76 -27.08
CA LEU A 74 -16.63 -31.47 -26.46
C LEU A 74 -17.89 -31.29 -27.31
N THR A 75 -18.24 -30.04 -27.63
CA THR A 75 -19.41 -29.74 -28.48
C THR A 75 -19.33 -30.49 -29.84
N ARG A 76 -18.16 -30.55 -30.46
CA ARG A 76 -18.02 -31.29 -31.74
C ARG A 76 -18.23 -32.79 -31.57
N LEU A 77 -17.82 -33.39 -30.45
CA LEU A 77 -18.07 -34.82 -30.19
C LEU A 77 -19.54 -35.08 -29.86
N GLU A 78 -20.18 -34.20 -29.09
CA GLU A 78 -21.62 -34.26 -28.83
C GLU A 78 -22.46 -34.14 -30.11
N ASP A 79 -22.10 -33.21 -31.02
CA ASP A 79 -22.70 -33.09 -32.34
C ASP A 79 -22.49 -34.39 -33.17
N ARG A 80 -21.32 -35.02 -33.04
CA ARG A 80 -21.05 -36.26 -33.72
C ARG A 80 -21.96 -37.39 -33.19
N VAL A 81 -22.13 -37.52 -31.87
CA VAL A 81 -23.08 -38.45 -31.25
C VAL A 81 -24.48 -38.21 -31.73
N ALA A 82 -24.94 -36.96 -31.72
CA ALA A 82 -26.26 -36.57 -32.20
C ALA A 82 -26.49 -36.93 -33.66
N ASN A 83 -25.48 -36.80 -34.50
CA ASN A 83 -25.53 -37.23 -35.91
C ASN A 83 -25.63 -38.77 -36.04
N LEU A 84 -24.90 -39.51 -35.23
CA LEU A 84 -24.98 -41.00 -35.21
C LEU A 84 -26.38 -41.44 -34.75
N ASP A 85 -26.97 -40.79 -33.77
CA ASP A 85 -28.34 -41.06 -33.30
C ASP A 85 -29.37 -40.77 -34.41
N ASN A 86 -29.24 -39.63 -35.08
CA ASN A 86 -30.12 -39.28 -36.18
C ASN A 86 -30.07 -40.29 -37.35
N ILE A 87 -28.91 -40.84 -37.64
CA ILE A 87 -28.76 -41.90 -38.66
C ILE A 87 -29.58 -43.15 -38.28
N ILE A 88 -29.55 -43.56 -36.99
CA ILE A 88 -30.31 -44.71 -36.50
C ILE A 88 -31.81 -44.41 -36.55
N ASP A 89 -32.22 -43.20 -36.10
CA ASP A 89 -33.62 -42.82 -36.02
C ASP A 89 -34.30 -42.72 -37.41
N THR A 90 -33.56 -42.27 -38.40
CA THR A 90 -34.02 -42.13 -39.77
C THR A 90 -33.95 -43.43 -40.57
N ALA A 91 -33.22 -44.42 -40.06
CA ALA A 91 -33.06 -45.74 -40.72
C ALA A 91 -34.36 -46.57 -40.68
N ARG A 92 -34.52 -47.47 -41.68
CA ARG A 92 -35.63 -48.41 -41.68
C ARG A 92 -35.55 -49.34 -40.47
N PRO A 93 -36.67 -49.77 -39.89
CA PRO A 93 -36.70 -50.60 -38.69
C PRO A 93 -35.83 -51.87 -38.77
N GLN A 94 -35.74 -52.47 -39.93
CA GLN A 94 -34.94 -53.67 -40.17
C GLN A 94 -33.42 -53.42 -40.21
N ASP A 95 -33.01 -52.20 -40.54
CA ASP A 95 -31.59 -51.85 -40.70
C ASP A 95 -30.98 -51.26 -39.43
N ARG A 96 -31.82 -50.82 -38.46
CA ARG A 96 -31.38 -50.13 -37.23
C ARG A 96 -30.38 -50.92 -36.41
N ASN A 97 -30.64 -52.22 -36.19
CA ASN A 97 -29.75 -53.11 -35.44
C ASN A 97 -28.40 -53.33 -36.14
N TYR A 98 -28.36 -53.31 -37.45
CA TYR A 98 -27.14 -53.44 -38.22
C TYR A 98 -26.29 -52.14 -38.13
N ILE A 99 -26.94 -50.98 -38.24
CA ILE A 99 -26.28 -49.67 -38.13
C ILE A 99 -25.76 -49.45 -36.73
N ASP A 100 -26.53 -49.76 -35.70
CA ASP A 100 -26.14 -49.65 -34.30
C ASP A 100 -24.85 -50.49 -33.99
N ARG A 101 -24.83 -51.76 -34.45
CA ARG A 101 -23.65 -52.62 -34.26
C ARG A 101 -22.41 -52.06 -34.98
N ARG A 102 -22.59 -51.46 -36.14
CA ARG A 102 -21.48 -50.90 -36.93
C ARG A 102 -20.95 -49.62 -36.31
N GLN A 103 -21.79 -48.82 -35.64
CA GLN A 103 -21.41 -47.58 -34.98
C GLN A 103 -20.96 -47.77 -33.52
N ARG A 104 -21.05 -48.99 -32.99
CA ARG A 104 -20.79 -49.24 -31.56
C ARG A 104 -19.36 -48.84 -31.16
N ASP A 105 -18.35 -49.22 -31.92
CA ASP A 105 -16.95 -48.97 -31.61
C ASP A 105 -16.65 -47.48 -31.67
N GLU A 106 -17.18 -46.75 -32.68
CA GLU A 106 -17.08 -45.28 -32.79
C GLU A 106 -17.76 -44.59 -31.62
N ARG A 107 -18.92 -45.05 -31.17
CA ARG A 107 -19.63 -44.50 -29.99
C ARG A 107 -18.85 -44.67 -28.70
N ILE A 108 -18.20 -45.85 -28.53
CA ILE A 108 -17.37 -46.10 -27.33
C ILE A 108 -16.15 -45.19 -27.35
N GLU A 109 -15.52 -45.01 -28.50
CA GLU A 109 -14.37 -44.13 -28.64
C GLU A 109 -14.75 -42.68 -28.33
N ILE A 110 -15.86 -42.17 -28.90
CA ILE A 110 -16.37 -40.83 -28.64
C ILE A 110 -16.72 -40.65 -27.16
N ALA A 111 -17.36 -41.65 -26.52
CA ALA A 111 -17.69 -41.58 -25.10
C ALA A 111 -16.42 -41.47 -24.22
N ASN A 112 -15.39 -42.25 -24.52
CA ASN A 112 -14.13 -42.17 -23.81
C ASN A 112 -13.44 -40.81 -24.02
N ASP A 113 -13.47 -40.25 -25.24
CA ASP A 113 -12.91 -38.95 -25.54
C ASP A 113 -13.66 -37.81 -24.80
N ILE A 114 -14.99 -37.91 -24.70
CA ILE A 114 -15.82 -37.01 -23.92
C ILE A 114 -15.42 -37.06 -22.45
N ASP A 115 -15.29 -38.27 -21.86
CA ASP A 115 -14.90 -38.43 -20.46
C ASP A 115 -13.52 -37.79 -20.18
N ILE A 116 -12.55 -38.01 -21.09
CA ILE A 116 -11.21 -37.40 -20.97
C ILE A 116 -11.28 -35.86 -21.06
N LEU A 117 -12.08 -35.33 -21.98
CA LEU A 117 -12.24 -33.88 -22.12
C LEU A 117 -12.91 -33.23 -20.90
N VAL A 118 -13.92 -33.88 -20.33
CA VAL A 118 -14.59 -33.44 -19.12
C VAL A 118 -13.62 -33.45 -17.95
N ASP A 119 -12.84 -34.51 -17.76
CA ASP A 119 -11.82 -34.58 -16.72
C ASP A 119 -10.76 -33.47 -16.87
N ASP A 120 -10.32 -33.23 -18.11
CA ASP A 120 -9.36 -32.15 -18.39
C ASP A 120 -9.92 -30.76 -18.09
N ILE A 121 -11.21 -30.50 -18.41
CA ILE A 121 -11.88 -29.24 -18.09
C ILE A 121 -12.00 -29.07 -16.55
N VAL A 122 -12.33 -30.14 -15.83
CA VAL A 122 -12.39 -30.11 -14.36
C VAL A 122 -11.02 -29.76 -13.78
N LYS A 123 -9.94 -30.41 -14.22
CA LYS A 123 -8.58 -30.11 -13.76
C LYS A 123 -8.18 -28.66 -14.05
N LEU A 124 -8.47 -28.15 -15.25
CA LEU A 124 -8.17 -26.76 -15.59
C LEU A 124 -8.94 -25.77 -14.71
N ASN A 125 -10.19 -26.08 -14.35
CA ASN A 125 -10.95 -25.27 -13.39
C ASN A 125 -10.38 -25.35 -11.98
N GLU A 126 -9.91 -26.51 -11.54
CA GLU A 126 -9.22 -26.67 -10.26
C GLU A 126 -7.90 -25.86 -10.23
N ASP A 127 -7.11 -25.90 -11.30
CA ASP A 127 -5.87 -25.12 -11.44
C ASP A 127 -6.13 -23.61 -11.42
N LYS A 128 -7.30 -23.16 -11.87
CA LYS A 128 -7.70 -21.75 -11.85
C LYS A 128 -8.03 -21.23 -10.44
N LEU A 129 -8.57 -22.09 -9.56
CA LEU A 129 -9.03 -21.69 -8.23
C LEU A 129 -7.95 -20.98 -7.36
N PRO A 130 -6.72 -21.50 -7.24
CA PRO A 130 -5.68 -20.82 -6.47
C PRO A 130 -5.34 -19.43 -7.03
N LEU A 131 -5.30 -19.28 -8.36
CA LEU A 131 -5.03 -18.00 -9.02
C LEU A 131 -6.15 -16.99 -8.74
N GLN A 132 -7.41 -17.41 -8.78
CA GLN A 132 -8.55 -16.58 -8.41
C GLN A 132 -8.48 -16.09 -6.96
N ARG A 133 -8.06 -16.94 -6.03
CA ARG A 133 -7.89 -16.55 -4.63
C ARG A 133 -6.82 -15.50 -4.46
N LEU A 134 -5.67 -15.68 -5.11
CA LEU A 134 -4.57 -14.72 -5.09
C LEU A 134 -4.98 -13.37 -5.71
N GLN A 135 -5.76 -13.39 -6.79
CA GLN A 135 -6.30 -12.18 -7.39
C GLN A 135 -7.26 -11.44 -6.44
N ILE A 136 -8.18 -12.16 -5.77
CA ILE A 136 -9.12 -11.56 -4.80
C ILE A 136 -8.36 -10.95 -3.62
N GLU A 137 -7.33 -11.64 -3.11
CA GLU A 137 -6.48 -11.12 -2.03
C GLU A 137 -5.80 -9.82 -2.45
N GLN A 138 -5.24 -9.77 -3.63
CA GLN A 138 -4.63 -8.58 -4.19
C GLN A 138 -5.63 -7.45 -4.44
N GLU A 139 -6.81 -7.75 -4.99
CA GLU A 139 -7.89 -6.76 -5.17
C GLU A 139 -8.33 -6.16 -3.82
N ALA A 140 -8.33 -6.96 -2.75
CA ALA A 140 -8.65 -6.48 -1.40
C ALA A 140 -7.58 -5.51 -0.87
N GLU A 141 -6.29 -5.73 -1.17
CA GLU A 141 -5.21 -4.81 -0.81
C GLU A 141 -5.29 -3.47 -1.57
N ILE A 142 -5.67 -3.51 -2.85
CA ILE A 142 -5.79 -2.32 -3.71
C ILE A 142 -7.12 -1.59 -3.47
N GLY A 143 -8.12 -2.26 -2.92
CA GLY A 143 -9.47 -1.75 -2.73
C GLY A 143 -9.55 -0.34 -2.14
N PRO A 144 -8.88 -0.02 -1.02
CA PRO A 144 -8.89 1.32 -0.44
C PRO A 144 -8.42 2.41 -1.41
N ILE A 145 -7.41 2.12 -2.24
CA ILE A 145 -6.86 3.06 -3.21
C ILE A 145 -7.83 3.25 -4.39
N LYS A 146 -8.54 2.19 -4.78
CA LYS A 146 -9.57 2.26 -5.81
C LYS A 146 -10.69 3.21 -5.41
N TYR A 147 -11.15 3.20 -4.16
CA TYR A 147 -12.12 4.17 -3.65
C TYR A 147 -11.60 5.62 -3.73
N VAL A 148 -10.32 5.84 -3.45
CA VAL A 148 -9.70 7.17 -3.63
C VAL A 148 -9.72 7.58 -5.11
N ALA A 149 -9.41 6.65 -6.02
CA ALA A 149 -9.47 6.90 -7.46
C ALA A 149 -10.89 7.23 -7.92
N GLU A 150 -11.89 6.52 -7.44
CA GLU A 150 -13.31 6.78 -7.73
C GLU A 150 -13.76 8.18 -7.26
N VAL A 151 -13.30 8.61 -6.10
CA VAL A 151 -13.61 9.95 -5.56
C VAL A 151 -12.97 11.06 -6.39
N ILE A 152 -11.74 10.85 -6.89
CA ILE A 152 -10.98 11.88 -7.61
C ILE A 152 -11.36 11.93 -9.10
N TYR A 153 -11.54 10.76 -9.74
CA TYR A 153 -11.67 10.62 -11.19
C TYR A 153 -13.06 10.15 -11.66
N GLY A 154 -13.93 9.72 -10.73
CA GLY A 154 -15.22 9.11 -11.03
C GLY A 154 -15.14 7.60 -11.24
N GLN A 155 -16.32 6.92 -11.21
CA GLN A 155 -16.40 5.45 -11.31
C GLN A 155 -15.89 4.91 -12.65
N ASP A 156 -16.22 5.57 -13.77
CA ASP A 156 -15.91 5.07 -15.12
C ASP A 156 -14.41 5.09 -15.42
N ASP A 157 -13.69 6.08 -14.87
CA ASP A 157 -12.26 6.30 -15.13
C ASP A 157 -11.33 5.82 -14.00
N SER A 158 -11.89 5.30 -12.90
CA SER A 158 -11.14 4.94 -11.70
C SER A 158 -10.03 3.91 -11.96
N VAL A 159 -10.31 2.89 -12.76
CA VAL A 159 -9.35 1.82 -13.11
C VAL A 159 -8.21 2.37 -13.97
N LYS A 160 -8.53 3.23 -14.94
CA LYS A 160 -7.55 3.83 -15.85
C LYS A 160 -6.56 4.76 -15.14
N TYR A 161 -7.01 5.45 -14.09
CA TYR A 161 -6.19 6.41 -13.34
C TYR A 161 -5.75 5.89 -11.96
N LEU A 162 -5.84 4.58 -11.72
CA LEU A 162 -5.47 3.97 -10.44
C LEU A 162 -4.03 4.32 -10.04
N ASP A 163 -3.07 4.21 -10.96
CA ASP A 163 -1.67 4.59 -10.72
C ASP A 163 -1.50 6.06 -10.31
N ASN A 164 -2.29 6.95 -10.90
CA ASN A 164 -2.27 8.35 -10.53
C ASN A 164 -2.86 8.57 -9.14
N ALA A 165 -3.92 7.85 -8.78
CA ALA A 165 -4.49 7.90 -7.44
C ALA A 165 -3.49 7.40 -6.39
N VAL A 166 -2.78 6.29 -6.65
CA VAL A 166 -1.69 5.80 -5.79
C VAL A 166 -0.64 6.89 -5.56
N ARG A 167 -0.18 7.54 -6.61
CA ARG A 167 0.81 8.64 -6.51
C ARG A 167 0.28 9.79 -5.66
N TRP A 168 -0.98 10.18 -5.82
CA TRP A 168 -1.60 11.22 -5.01
C TRP A 168 -1.68 10.84 -3.53
N VAL A 169 -2.04 9.59 -3.21
CA VAL A 169 -2.04 9.08 -1.84
C VAL A 169 -0.62 9.12 -1.26
N ILE A 170 0.39 8.67 -2.01
CA ILE A 170 1.79 8.72 -1.57
C ILE A 170 2.22 10.17 -1.30
N TYR A 171 1.91 11.12 -2.18
CA TYR A 171 2.22 12.54 -1.96
C TYR A 171 1.52 13.10 -0.72
N ALA A 172 0.24 12.76 -0.52
CA ALA A 172 -0.51 13.20 0.66
C ALA A 172 0.12 12.64 1.95
N LEU A 173 0.49 11.36 1.97
CA LEU A 173 1.16 10.74 3.12
C LEU A 173 2.50 11.42 3.42
N ILE A 174 3.33 11.65 2.42
CA ILE A 174 4.61 12.34 2.58
C ILE A 174 4.39 13.75 3.11
N PHE A 175 3.47 14.50 2.51
CA PHE A 175 3.21 15.89 2.87
C PHE A 175 2.63 16.04 4.29
N VAL A 176 1.81 15.07 4.73
CA VAL A 176 1.21 15.10 6.07
C VAL A 176 2.18 14.62 7.14
N PHE A 177 2.79 13.45 6.95
CA PHE A 177 3.58 12.82 8.02
C PHE A 177 4.95 13.46 8.23
N ASP A 178 5.62 13.93 7.20
CA ASP A 178 6.98 14.47 7.33
C ASP A 178 7.01 15.84 8.06
N PRO A 179 6.18 16.83 7.73
CA PRO A 179 6.06 18.06 8.50
C PRO A 179 5.45 17.83 9.89
N LEU A 180 4.47 16.93 10.01
CA LEU A 180 3.81 16.64 11.28
C LEU A 180 4.79 16.12 12.33
N ALA A 181 5.70 15.22 11.95
CA ALA A 181 6.73 14.70 12.85
C ALA A 181 7.63 15.82 13.40
N VAL A 182 7.99 16.81 12.56
CA VAL A 182 8.76 17.99 12.98
C VAL A 182 7.94 18.88 13.92
N LEU A 183 6.68 19.14 13.60
CA LEU A 183 5.79 19.97 14.43
C LEU A 183 5.54 19.36 15.81
N LEU A 184 5.31 18.04 15.88
CA LEU A 184 5.13 17.34 17.15
C LEU A 184 6.38 17.41 18.02
N LEU A 185 7.57 17.22 17.43
CA LEU A 185 8.81 17.33 18.17
C LEU A 185 9.06 18.75 18.68
N VAL A 186 8.85 19.78 17.87
CA VAL A 186 8.98 21.18 18.24
C VAL A 186 8.00 21.53 19.34
N SER A 187 6.75 21.10 19.25
CA SER A 187 5.74 21.32 20.30
C SER A 187 6.12 20.64 21.61
N SER A 188 6.57 19.39 21.54
CA SER A 188 7.02 18.62 22.71
C SER A 188 8.20 19.29 23.42
N THR A 189 9.23 19.69 22.66
CA THR A 189 10.42 20.34 23.23
C THR A 189 10.07 21.70 23.83
N GLY A 190 9.15 22.46 23.24
CA GLY A 190 8.65 23.72 23.77
C GLY A 190 7.91 23.56 25.10
N LEU A 191 7.07 22.52 25.24
CA LEU A 191 6.37 22.22 26.49
C LEU A 191 7.35 21.80 27.60
N ILE A 192 8.34 20.98 27.31
CA ILE A 192 9.37 20.55 28.27
C ILE A 192 10.18 21.77 28.74
N ALA A 193 10.60 22.64 27.82
CA ALA A 193 11.36 23.85 28.16
C ALA A 193 10.57 24.76 29.11
N ARG A 194 9.27 24.99 28.85
CA ARG A 194 8.40 25.76 29.73
C ARG A 194 8.25 25.13 31.12
N ARG A 195 8.13 23.79 31.19
CA ARG A 195 8.01 23.10 32.47
C ARG A 195 9.27 23.26 33.34
N ILE A 196 10.45 23.10 32.72
CA ILE A 196 11.74 23.31 33.40
C ILE A 196 11.90 24.76 33.91
N GLU A 197 11.40 25.74 33.15
CA GLU A 197 11.44 27.15 33.53
C GLU A 197 10.53 27.46 34.75
N HIS A 198 9.36 26.81 34.82
CA HIS A 198 8.47 26.91 35.97
C HIS A 198 8.97 26.18 37.22
N GLU A 199 9.79 25.14 37.07
CA GLU A 199 10.37 24.38 38.18
C GLU A 199 11.68 24.97 38.71
N LYS A 200 12.24 26.02 38.08
CA LYS A 200 13.40 26.70 38.66
C LYS A 200 13.03 27.28 40.02
N PRO A 201 13.69 26.89 41.12
CA PRO A 201 13.40 27.45 42.41
C PRO A 201 13.64 28.96 42.33
N LYS A 202 12.64 29.72 42.77
CA LYS A 202 12.83 31.18 42.98
C LYS A 202 13.98 31.33 43.96
N VAL A 203 15.15 31.74 43.47
CA VAL A 203 16.25 32.12 44.34
C VAL A 203 15.73 33.32 45.16
N VAL A 204 15.33 33.06 46.39
CA VAL A 204 15.04 34.08 47.39
C VAL A 204 16.38 34.71 47.70
N GLU A 205 16.67 35.85 47.08
CA GLU A 205 17.84 36.65 47.44
C GLU A 205 17.56 37.23 48.85
N ASN A 206 17.96 36.42 49.88
CA ASN A 206 17.96 36.90 51.26
C ASN A 206 19.04 37.98 51.33
N ARG A 207 18.66 39.23 51.07
CA ARG A 207 19.46 40.42 51.48
C ARG A 207 19.45 40.44 53.03
N TYR A 208 20.42 39.85 53.62
CA TYR A 208 20.76 40.14 54.99
C TYR A 208 21.30 41.59 55.04
N VAL A 209 20.43 42.56 55.33
CA VAL A 209 20.85 43.91 55.65
C VAL A 209 21.44 43.83 57.03
N ILE A 210 22.78 43.71 57.13
CA ILE A 210 23.51 43.82 58.37
C ILE A 210 23.39 45.29 58.76
N GLN A 211 22.44 45.61 59.64
CA GLN A 211 22.34 46.94 60.30
C GLN A 211 23.51 47.01 61.29
N VAL A 212 24.60 47.63 60.85
CA VAL A 212 25.70 48.00 61.77
C VAL A 212 25.22 49.16 62.63
N PRO A 213 25.11 48.97 63.95
CA PRO A 213 24.62 50.03 64.80
C PRO A 213 25.58 51.24 64.74
N LYS A 214 25.06 52.46 64.40
CA LYS A 214 25.78 53.70 64.17
C LYS A 214 26.66 54.14 65.37
N LYS A 215 26.58 53.49 66.50
CA LYS A 215 27.33 53.83 67.73
C LYS A 215 28.80 53.35 67.69
N LYS A 216 29.22 52.42 66.84
CA LYS A 216 30.64 51.96 66.72
C LYS A 216 31.48 52.78 65.76
N LEU A 217 30.92 53.59 64.86
CA LEU A 217 31.67 54.33 63.88
C LEU A 217 32.24 55.68 64.41
N LYS A 218 31.81 56.19 65.59
CA LYS A 218 32.32 57.45 66.16
C LYS A 218 33.68 57.31 66.90
N ASN A 219 34.11 56.10 67.19
CA ASN A 219 35.34 55.88 68.00
C ASN A 219 36.57 55.46 67.19
N ILE A 220 36.50 55.32 65.89
CA ILE A 220 37.63 54.89 65.07
C ILE A 220 38.39 56.10 64.43
N THR A 221 37.83 57.29 64.43
CA THR A 221 38.37 58.48 63.75
C THR A 221 39.20 59.40 64.62
N LYS A 222 39.59 59.04 65.83
CA LYS A 222 40.29 59.99 66.73
C LYS A 222 41.60 59.53 67.36
N ASN A 223 42.15 58.34 67.02
CA ASN A 223 43.37 57.86 67.66
C ASN A 223 44.37 57.15 66.75
N ASP A 224 44.38 57.39 65.41
CA ASP A 224 45.47 56.96 64.56
C ASP A 224 45.81 58.04 63.53
N LEU A 225 46.48 59.11 63.96
CA LEU A 225 47.39 59.98 63.24
C LEU A 225 48.59 60.24 64.10
#